data_a1956c36650cd59aece467cd176da0b0
#
_entry.id   a1956c36650cd59aece467cd176da0b0
#
_cell.length_a   1.000
_cell.length_b   1.000
_cell.length_c   1.000
_cell.angle_alpha   90.00
_cell.angle_beta   90.00
_cell.angle_gamma   90.00
#
_symmetry.space_group_name_H-M   'P 1'
#
loop_
_entity.id
_entity.type
_entity.pdbx_description
1 polymer ?
#
loop_
_entity_poly.entity_id
_entity_poly.type
_entity_poly.pdbx_seq_one_letter_code
_entity_poly.pdbx_strand_id
1 'polypeptide(L)'
;GLYYTKEDFKEEVSERIKEAISYEKKGFNAMKIKIGALELEKDLERVSSVKKSLKDKTKLFVDANQAYDLRTAKYVSDKLYDMGIFFFEEPIMGLDVNGYKELVRYSKIRISGGESLRTRYQFLDFINNKAFDIAQPDVGNVGGITEFKHVQSLAYANGIHVYPHVWGTSIMISASLHLASTFTNLPISSYPKQLSQEPIMEFDQSENPIRYMVSKTDPFKFEHGYLEVPDLPGLGIEIDEESLKKYSVN
;
A
#
# COMPACT_ATOMS: atom_id res chain seq x y z
N GLY A 1 -6.51 -3.40 4.99
CA GLY A 1 -5.35 -4.13 5.53
C GLY A 1 -5.76 -5.16 6.57
N LEU A 2 -4.90 -6.14 6.79
CA LEU A 2 -5.07 -7.14 7.84
C LEU A 2 -4.38 -6.62 9.11
N TYR A 3 -5.17 -6.01 10.00
CA TYR A 3 -4.66 -5.39 11.23
C TYR A 3 -4.68 -6.37 12.39
N TYR A 4 -3.82 -6.14 13.39
CA TYR A 4 -3.89 -6.85 14.67
C TYR A 4 -5.10 -6.38 15.48
N THR A 5 -5.93 -7.33 15.97
CA THR A 5 -7.20 -6.98 16.65
C THR A 5 -7.50 -7.86 17.89
N LYS A 6 -6.77 -8.95 18.12
CA LYS A 6 -7.05 -9.90 19.20
C LYS A 6 -5.84 -10.07 20.11
N GLU A 7 -6.09 -10.14 21.43
CA GLU A 7 -5.04 -10.40 22.42
C GLU A 7 -4.59 -11.86 22.42
N ASP A 8 -5.53 -12.80 22.28
CA ASP A 8 -5.17 -14.21 22.12
C ASP A 8 -4.57 -14.47 20.74
N PHE A 9 -3.35 -14.98 20.71
CA PHE A 9 -2.60 -15.17 19.47
C PHE A 9 -3.25 -16.19 18.51
N LYS A 10 -3.82 -17.28 19.04
CA LYS A 10 -4.47 -18.29 18.19
C LYS A 10 -5.76 -17.74 17.57
N GLU A 11 -6.51 -16.97 18.36
CA GLU A 11 -7.70 -16.27 17.87
C GLU A 11 -7.31 -15.25 16.80
N GLU A 12 -6.26 -14.44 17.04
CA GLU A 12 -5.74 -13.46 16.06
C GLU A 12 -5.38 -14.12 14.73
N VAL A 13 -4.60 -15.20 14.75
CA VAL A 13 -4.22 -15.93 13.54
C VAL A 13 -5.45 -16.47 12.81
N SER A 14 -6.40 -17.07 13.56
CA SER A 14 -7.64 -17.59 12.96
C SER A 14 -8.49 -16.52 12.30
N GLU A 15 -8.63 -15.37 12.97
CA GLU A 15 -9.39 -14.23 12.42
C GLU A 15 -8.71 -13.65 11.16
N ARG A 16 -7.39 -13.48 11.16
CA ARG A 16 -6.66 -12.98 9.98
C ARG A 16 -6.78 -13.92 8.78
N ILE A 17 -6.73 -15.22 9.01
CA ILE A 17 -6.97 -16.22 7.95
C ILE A 17 -8.38 -16.09 7.39
N LYS A 18 -9.41 -16.04 8.24
CA LYS A 18 -10.80 -15.89 7.80
C LYS A 18 -11.01 -14.60 7.01
N GLU A 19 -10.46 -13.49 7.48
CA GLU A 19 -10.54 -12.20 6.82
C GLU A 19 -9.86 -12.24 5.44
N ALA A 20 -8.63 -12.77 5.35
CA ALA A 20 -7.90 -12.90 4.10
C ALA A 20 -8.65 -13.75 3.07
N ILE A 21 -9.19 -14.90 3.49
CA ILE A 21 -10.02 -15.76 2.62
C ILE A 21 -11.30 -15.02 2.19
N SER A 22 -11.90 -14.20 3.06
CA SER A 22 -13.09 -13.42 2.71
C SER A 22 -12.81 -12.39 1.61
N TYR A 23 -11.65 -11.72 1.67
CA TYR A 23 -11.23 -10.78 0.63
C TYR A 23 -10.91 -11.49 -0.69
N GLU A 24 -10.26 -12.65 -0.62
CA GLU A 24 -10.02 -13.47 -1.82
C GLU A 24 -11.34 -13.87 -2.51
N LYS A 25 -12.36 -14.24 -1.73
CA LYS A 25 -13.70 -14.54 -2.24
C LYS A 25 -14.41 -13.32 -2.84
N LYS A 26 -14.15 -12.13 -2.32
CA LYS A 26 -14.64 -10.86 -2.91
C LYS A 26 -13.91 -10.48 -4.20
N GLY A 27 -12.82 -11.18 -4.56
CA GLY A 27 -12.08 -10.96 -5.80
C GLY A 27 -10.75 -10.20 -5.64
N PHE A 28 -10.33 -9.87 -4.42
CA PHE A 28 -9.02 -9.26 -4.21
C PHE A 28 -7.89 -10.21 -4.60
N ASN A 29 -6.97 -9.73 -5.42
CA ASN A 29 -5.80 -10.48 -5.90
C ASN A 29 -4.52 -10.17 -5.10
N ALA A 30 -4.60 -9.20 -4.20
CA ALA A 30 -3.51 -8.79 -3.33
C ALA A 30 -4.05 -8.28 -1.99
N MET A 31 -3.28 -8.47 -0.93
CA MET A 31 -3.61 -8.02 0.42
C MET A 31 -2.35 -7.53 1.14
N LYS A 32 -2.51 -6.63 2.10
CA LYS A 32 -1.45 -6.14 2.95
C LYS A 32 -1.73 -6.52 4.41
N ILE A 33 -0.75 -7.11 5.09
CA ILE A 33 -0.80 -7.45 6.53
C ILE A 33 0.18 -6.57 7.30
N LYS A 34 -0.28 -6.02 8.41
CA LYS A 34 0.54 -5.22 9.32
C LYS A 34 1.36 -6.12 10.25
N ILE A 35 2.62 -5.77 10.49
CA ILE A 35 3.52 -6.40 11.47
C ILE A 35 4.19 -5.34 12.35
N GLY A 36 4.99 -5.76 13.32
CA GLY A 36 5.70 -4.85 14.23
C GLY A 36 4.95 -4.53 15.52
N ALA A 37 3.75 -5.10 15.71
CA ALA A 37 2.96 -4.91 16.92
C ALA A 37 3.13 -6.06 17.94
N LEU A 38 3.66 -7.21 17.52
CA LEU A 38 3.88 -8.38 18.33
C LEU A 38 5.37 -8.68 18.51
N GLU A 39 5.68 -9.69 19.32
CA GLU A 39 7.00 -10.31 19.29
C GLU A 39 7.29 -10.81 17.89
N LEU A 40 8.52 -10.63 17.42
CA LEU A 40 8.93 -10.86 16.06
C LEU A 40 8.52 -12.23 15.49
N GLU A 41 8.77 -13.29 16.24
CA GLU A 41 8.44 -14.65 15.81
C GLU A 41 6.93 -14.88 15.70
N LYS A 42 6.13 -14.22 16.52
CA LYS A 42 4.65 -14.26 16.44
C LYS A 42 4.15 -13.53 15.19
N ASP A 43 4.73 -12.36 14.87
CA ASP A 43 4.39 -11.66 13.63
C ASP A 43 4.73 -12.51 12.41
N LEU A 44 5.92 -13.12 12.36
CA LEU A 44 6.33 -14.00 11.27
C LEU A 44 5.44 -15.26 11.14
N GLU A 45 5.06 -15.86 12.26
CA GLU A 45 4.11 -16.99 12.27
C GLU A 45 2.74 -16.58 11.73
N ARG A 46 2.22 -15.41 12.11
CA ARG A 46 0.96 -14.86 11.62
C ARG A 46 1.01 -14.62 10.11
N VAL A 47 2.07 -13.98 9.61
CA VAL A 47 2.28 -13.78 8.17
C VAL A 47 2.33 -15.11 7.41
N SER A 48 3.12 -16.07 7.91
CA SER A 48 3.23 -17.41 7.31
C SER A 48 1.89 -18.13 7.26
N SER A 49 1.12 -18.07 8.34
CA SER A 49 -0.19 -18.73 8.44
C SER A 49 -1.20 -18.13 7.47
N VAL A 50 -1.25 -16.80 7.35
CA VAL A 50 -2.08 -16.12 6.36
C VAL A 50 -1.64 -16.46 4.94
N LYS A 51 -0.33 -16.38 4.64
CA LYS A 51 0.20 -16.70 3.29
C LYS A 51 -0.16 -18.11 2.85
N LYS A 52 -0.03 -19.09 3.73
CA LYS A 52 -0.38 -20.50 3.44
C LYS A 52 -1.88 -20.73 3.22
N SER A 53 -2.75 -19.86 3.72
CA SER A 53 -4.20 -19.95 3.54
C SER A 53 -4.69 -19.37 2.22
N LEU A 54 -3.87 -18.58 1.54
CA LEU A 54 -4.19 -17.92 0.29
C LEU A 54 -3.83 -18.81 -0.91
N LYS A 55 -4.50 -18.56 -2.05
CA LYS A 55 -4.13 -19.20 -3.33
C LYS A 55 -2.75 -18.69 -3.79
N ASP A 56 -2.04 -19.52 -4.54
CA ASP A 56 -0.69 -19.20 -5.03
C ASP A 56 -0.60 -17.89 -5.81
N LYS A 57 -1.66 -17.56 -6.58
CA LYS A 57 -1.72 -16.33 -7.36
C LYS A 57 -1.98 -15.07 -6.54
N THR A 58 -2.47 -15.21 -5.30
CA THR A 58 -2.78 -14.07 -4.44
C THR A 58 -1.50 -13.54 -3.80
N LYS A 59 -1.21 -12.26 -4.06
CA LYS A 59 -0.04 -11.59 -3.50
C LYS A 59 -0.31 -11.18 -2.06
N LEU A 60 0.67 -11.40 -1.19
CA LEU A 60 0.65 -10.84 0.16
C LEU A 60 1.79 -9.83 0.29
N PHE A 61 1.47 -8.66 0.80
CA PHE A 61 2.37 -7.57 1.14
C PHE A 61 2.47 -7.45 2.65
N VAL A 62 3.59 -6.97 3.14
CA VAL A 62 3.81 -6.79 4.58
C VAL A 62 4.20 -5.36 4.84
N ASP A 63 3.61 -4.75 5.86
CA ASP A 63 3.87 -3.37 6.26
C ASP A 63 4.20 -3.31 7.76
N ALA A 64 5.37 -2.78 8.08
CA ALA A 64 5.86 -2.66 9.45
C ALA A 64 5.63 -1.28 10.06
N ASN A 65 5.16 -0.29 9.30
CA ASN A 65 4.99 1.09 9.79
C ASN A 65 6.17 1.57 10.65
N GLN A 66 7.40 1.37 10.14
CA GLN A 66 8.65 1.85 10.73
C GLN A 66 9.04 1.17 12.07
N ALA A 67 8.57 -0.06 12.31
CA ALA A 67 8.72 -0.71 13.61
C ALA A 67 10.13 -1.22 13.91
N TYR A 68 11.00 -1.40 12.92
CA TYR A 68 12.28 -2.09 13.10
C TYR A 68 13.49 -1.19 12.95
N ASP A 69 14.59 -1.60 13.58
CA ASP A 69 15.92 -1.15 13.21
C ASP A 69 16.42 -1.86 11.95
N LEU A 70 17.50 -1.36 11.35
CA LEU A 70 18.04 -1.89 10.10
C LEU A 70 18.46 -3.37 10.20
N ARG A 71 19.01 -3.80 11.35
CA ARG A 71 19.44 -5.19 11.54
C ARG A 71 18.25 -6.14 11.58
N THR A 72 17.23 -5.78 12.34
CA THR A 72 15.98 -6.54 12.44
C THR A 72 15.26 -6.58 11.10
N ALA A 73 15.19 -5.43 10.39
CA ALA A 73 14.58 -5.35 9.06
C ALA A 73 15.25 -6.28 8.04
N LYS A 74 16.58 -6.42 8.06
CA LYS A 74 17.31 -7.38 7.23
C LYS A 74 16.91 -8.82 7.53
N TYR A 75 16.89 -9.19 8.80
CA TYR A 75 16.45 -10.52 9.22
C TYR A 75 15.00 -10.82 8.79
N VAL A 76 14.09 -9.86 9.03
CA VAL A 76 12.69 -9.97 8.61
C VAL A 76 12.58 -10.10 7.09
N SER A 77 13.33 -9.32 6.31
CA SER A 77 13.28 -9.38 4.85
C SER A 77 13.68 -10.76 4.30
N ASP A 78 14.67 -11.44 4.91
CA ASP A 78 15.04 -12.81 4.54
C ASP A 78 13.89 -13.80 4.83
N LYS A 79 13.24 -13.69 6.00
CA LYS A 79 12.10 -14.54 6.34
C LYS A 79 10.91 -14.31 5.41
N LEU A 80 10.63 -13.07 5.08
CA LEU A 80 9.54 -12.70 4.16
C LEU A 80 9.82 -13.20 2.72
N TYR A 81 11.09 -13.17 2.29
CA TYR A 81 11.49 -13.75 1.01
C TYR A 81 11.19 -15.26 0.96
N ASP A 82 11.59 -16.00 2.00
CA ASP A 82 11.36 -17.44 2.09
C ASP A 82 9.86 -17.81 2.11
N MET A 83 9.00 -16.90 2.58
CA MET A 83 7.54 -17.05 2.56
C MET A 83 6.90 -16.66 1.22
N GLY A 84 7.65 -16.12 0.26
CA GLY A 84 7.13 -15.63 -1.01
C GLY A 84 6.30 -14.35 -0.89
N ILE A 85 6.66 -13.48 0.04
CA ILE A 85 6.05 -12.14 0.18
C ILE A 85 6.50 -11.25 -0.97
N PHE A 86 5.59 -10.39 -1.47
CA PHE A 86 5.84 -9.63 -2.69
C PHE A 86 6.64 -8.34 -2.45
N PHE A 87 6.33 -7.59 -1.39
CA PHE A 87 7.13 -6.45 -0.93
C PHE A 87 7.01 -6.24 0.58
N PHE A 88 7.98 -5.50 1.14
CA PHE A 88 8.07 -5.11 2.54
C PHE A 88 8.02 -3.58 2.65
N GLU A 89 6.93 -3.07 3.21
CA GLU A 89 6.62 -1.65 3.34
C GLU A 89 7.09 -1.11 4.69
N GLU A 90 7.63 0.10 4.65
CA GLU A 90 8.13 0.86 5.79
C GLU A 90 8.83 0.01 6.87
N PRO A 91 9.87 -0.76 6.50
CA PRO A 91 10.56 -1.62 7.47
C PRO A 91 11.25 -0.87 8.60
N ILE A 92 11.81 0.30 8.31
CA ILE A 92 12.58 1.15 9.23
C ILE A 92 12.08 2.59 9.20
N MET A 93 12.65 3.46 10.04
CA MET A 93 12.28 4.87 10.13
C MET A 93 12.22 5.53 8.73
N GLY A 94 11.07 6.11 8.40
CA GLY A 94 10.71 6.59 7.06
C GLY A 94 11.55 7.73 6.49
N LEU A 95 12.42 8.34 7.30
CA LEU A 95 13.35 9.40 6.86
C LEU A 95 14.81 8.93 6.75
N ASP A 96 15.11 7.66 7.06
CA ASP A 96 16.47 7.12 6.99
C ASP A 96 16.84 6.65 5.58
N VAL A 97 17.16 7.60 4.70
CA VAL A 97 17.58 7.35 3.31
C VAL A 97 18.73 6.33 3.23
N ASN A 98 19.71 6.43 4.13
CA ASN A 98 20.88 5.55 4.11
C ASN A 98 20.52 4.12 4.54
N GLY A 99 19.69 3.98 5.57
CA GLY A 99 19.17 2.68 6.00
C GLY A 99 18.34 2.00 4.91
N TYR A 100 17.45 2.71 4.25
CA TYR A 100 16.68 2.19 3.10
C TYR A 100 17.59 1.78 1.94
N LYS A 101 18.57 2.61 1.58
CA LYS A 101 19.56 2.28 0.53
C LYS A 101 20.33 1.01 0.84
N GLU A 102 20.75 0.82 2.09
CA GLU A 102 21.44 -0.37 2.54
C GLU A 102 20.50 -1.59 2.52
N LEU A 103 19.28 -1.42 2.98
CA LEU A 103 18.27 -2.48 3.00
C LEU A 103 17.86 -2.93 1.59
N VAL A 104 17.64 -2.02 0.65
CA VAL A 104 17.35 -2.33 -0.76
C VAL A 104 18.47 -3.16 -1.39
N ARG A 105 19.74 -2.82 -1.09
CA ARG A 105 20.89 -3.60 -1.62
C ARG A 105 21.04 -4.99 -1.01
N TYR A 106 20.57 -5.16 0.22
CA TYR A 106 20.64 -6.42 0.95
C TYR A 106 19.45 -7.33 0.61
N SER A 107 18.26 -6.78 0.58
CA SER A 107 17.00 -7.52 0.52
C SER A 107 16.79 -8.21 -0.83
N LYS A 108 16.27 -9.45 -0.80
CA LYS A 108 15.84 -10.20 -1.98
C LYS A 108 14.39 -9.91 -2.37
N ILE A 109 13.61 -9.30 -1.47
CA ILE A 109 12.25 -8.82 -1.76
C ILE A 109 12.28 -7.31 -1.95
N ARG A 110 11.28 -6.78 -2.65
CA ARG A 110 11.16 -5.34 -2.88
C ARG A 110 10.92 -4.60 -1.56
N ILE A 111 11.61 -3.48 -1.40
CA ILE A 111 11.40 -2.55 -0.29
C ILE A 111 10.56 -1.38 -0.78
N SER A 112 9.54 -1.03 -0.02
CA SER A 112 8.64 0.08 -0.35
C SER A 112 8.49 1.05 0.82
N GLY A 113 8.04 2.25 0.51
CA GLY A 113 7.76 3.28 1.50
C GLY A 113 7.52 4.64 0.88
N GLY A 114 7.29 5.63 1.74
CA GLY A 114 7.13 7.01 1.32
C GLY A 114 5.74 7.60 1.59
N GLU A 115 4.84 6.90 2.27
CA GLU A 115 3.52 7.43 2.63
C GLU A 115 3.59 8.72 3.46
N SER A 116 4.64 8.84 4.28
CA SER A 116 4.87 10.00 5.14
C SER A 116 5.70 11.11 4.48
N LEU A 117 6.28 10.86 3.30
CA LEU A 117 7.11 11.84 2.60
C LEU A 117 6.25 12.94 1.96
N ARG A 118 6.78 14.15 2.02
CA ARG A 118 6.13 15.33 1.48
C ARG A 118 6.93 15.89 0.32
N THR A 119 6.21 16.32 -0.70
CA THR A 119 6.72 16.94 -1.92
C THR A 119 7.78 16.09 -2.67
N ARG A 120 8.00 16.44 -3.92
CA ARG A 120 9.03 15.84 -4.78
C ARG A 120 10.45 15.93 -4.19
N TYR A 121 10.72 16.91 -3.33
CA TYR A 121 12.06 17.13 -2.80
C TYR A 121 12.47 16.05 -1.81
N GLN A 122 11.59 15.59 -0.92
CA GLN A 122 11.90 14.47 -0.04
C GLN A 122 12.00 13.16 -0.82
N PHE A 123 11.11 12.93 -1.78
CA PHE A 123 11.20 11.76 -2.66
C PHE A 123 12.48 11.73 -3.49
N LEU A 124 12.99 12.90 -3.92
CA LEU A 124 14.20 12.99 -4.74
C LEU A 124 15.42 12.38 -4.05
N ASP A 125 15.57 12.57 -2.73
CA ASP A 125 16.67 11.98 -1.97
C ASP A 125 16.60 10.44 -2.00
N PHE A 126 15.43 9.86 -1.77
CA PHE A 126 15.24 8.41 -1.83
C PHE A 126 15.45 7.86 -3.25
N ILE A 127 14.91 8.54 -4.26
CA ILE A 127 15.01 8.13 -5.66
C ILE A 127 16.49 8.16 -6.13
N ASN A 128 17.20 9.24 -5.87
CA ASN A 128 18.62 9.40 -6.26
C ASN A 128 19.52 8.37 -5.57
N ASN A 129 19.20 7.99 -4.34
CA ASN A 129 19.94 6.99 -3.59
C ASN A 129 19.50 5.54 -3.88
N LYS A 130 18.50 5.32 -4.75
CA LYS A 130 17.90 3.98 -4.97
C LYS A 130 17.45 3.33 -3.66
N ALA A 131 16.82 4.12 -2.81
CA ALA A 131 16.37 3.74 -1.49
C ALA A 131 14.96 3.10 -1.47
N PHE A 132 14.28 3.04 -2.62
CA PHE A 132 13.03 2.30 -2.84
C PHE A 132 13.12 1.45 -4.10
N ASP A 133 12.47 0.29 -4.08
CA ASP A 133 12.04 -0.44 -5.28
C ASP A 133 10.63 0.02 -5.70
N ILE A 134 9.81 0.42 -4.71
CA ILE A 134 8.44 0.90 -4.88
C ILE A 134 8.27 2.17 -4.05
N ALA A 135 7.99 3.28 -4.70
CA ALA A 135 7.61 4.53 -4.04
C ALA A 135 6.09 4.54 -3.78
N GLN A 136 5.70 4.93 -2.57
CA GLN A 136 4.30 4.95 -2.14
C GLN A 136 3.83 6.37 -1.74
N PRO A 137 3.83 7.33 -2.69
CA PRO A 137 3.31 8.66 -2.39
C PRO A 137 1.83 8.58 -2.05
N ASP A 138 1.43 9.34 -1.02
CA ASP A 138 0.06 9.56 -0.64
C ASP A 138 -0.40 10.91 -1.17
N VAL A 139 -1.48 10.96 -1.95
CA VAL A 139 -1.93 12.21 -2.59
C VAL A 139 -2.33 13.29 -1.57
N GLY A 140 -2.80 12.90 -0.39
CA GLY A 140 -3.14 13.82 0.69
C GLY A 140 -1.91 14.37 1.43
N ASN A 141 -0.82 13.60 1.46
CA ASN A 141 0.42 13.95 2.19
C ASN A 141 1.47 14.61 1.30
N VAL A 142 1.61 14.13 0.06
CA VAL A 142 2.69 14.58 -0.85
C VAL A 142 2.55 16.00 -1.34
N GLY A 143 1.35 16.59 -1.24
CA GLY A 143 1.04 17.95 -1.70
C GLY A 143 0.06 17.99 -2.87
N GLY A 144 -0.77 16.98 -3.02
CA GLY A 144 -1.84 16.91 -4.00
C GLY A 144 -1.45 16.28 -5.34
N ILE A 145 -2.36 16.32 -6.29
CA ILE A 145 -2.25 15.66 -7.59
C ILE A 145 -1.01 16.09 -8.37
N THR A 146 -0.69 17.39 -8.38
CA THR A 146 0.46 17.92 -9.12
C THR A 146 1.78 17.38 -8.55
N GLU A 147 1.97 17.42 -7.24
CA GLU A 147 3.18 16.87 -6.62
C GLU A 147 3.29 15.36 -6.81
N PHE A 148 2.18 14.64 -6.68
CA PHE A 148 2.15 13.20 -6.95
C PHE A 148 2.65 12.89 -8.38
N LYS A 149 2.17 13.62 -9.39
CA LYS A 149 2.60 13.45 -10.79
C LYS A 149 4.10 13.72 -10.97
N HIS A 150 4.66 14.70 -10.26
CA HIS A 150 6.10 14.93 -10.29
C HIS A 150 6.89 13.77 -9.67
N VAL A 151 6.45 13.26 -8.51
CA VAL A 151 7.05 12.08 -7.87
C VAL A 151 6.97 10.87 -8.79
N GLN A 152 5.80 10.62 -9.40
CA GLN A 152 5.60 9.53 -10.36
C GLN A 152 6.60 9.61 -11.53
N SER A 153 6.75 10.80 -12.13
CA SER A 153 7.66 11.00 -13.26
C SER A 153 9.11 10.77 -12.88
N LEU A 154 9.53 11.26 -11.70
CA LEU A 154 10.87 11.04 -11.16
C LEU A 154 11.13 9.55 -10.88
N ALA A 155 10.18 8.86 -10.26
CA ALA A 155 10.28 7.44 -9.96
C ALA A 155 10.44 6.61 -11.25
N TYR A 156 9.58 6.84 -12.24
CA TYR A 156 9.61 6.11 -13.52
C TYR A 156 10.91 6.37 -14.31
N ALA A 157 11.39 7.61 -14.35
CA ALA A 157 12.67 7.95 -14.97
C ALA A 157 13.86 7.20 -14.33
N ASN A 158 13.69 6.74 -13.09
CA ASN A 158 14.68 5.99 -12.33
C ASN A 158 14.40 4.48 -12.24
N GLY A 159 13.36 3.97 -12.91
CA GLY A 159 12.98 2.56 -12.90
C GLY A 159 12.34 2.09 -11.58
N ILE A 160 11.81 3.02 -10.79
CA ILE A 160 11.15 2.76 -9.51
C ILE A 160 9.65 2.67 -9.75
N HIS A 161 9.01 1.61 -9.25
CA HIS A 161 7.55 1.45 -9.31
C HIS A 161 6.84 2.47 -8.41
N VAL A 162 5.59 2.81 -8.77
CA VAL A 162 4.74 3.65 -7.93
C VAL A 162 3.45 2.89 -7.62
N TYR A 163 3.24 2.60 -6.33
CA TYR A 163 1.99 2.07 -5.78
C TYR A 163 1.51 3.06 -4.72
N PRO A 164 0.42 3.80 -4.93
CA PRO A 164 0.04 4.85 -4.01
C PRO A 164 -0.36 4.28 -2.66
N HIS A 165 0.08 4.91 -1.57
CA HIS A 165 -0.58 4.75 -0.29
C HIS A 165 -1.96 5.39 -0.37
N VAL A 166 -3.00 4.68 0.06
CA VAL A 166 -4.38 5.17 0.04
C VAL A 166 -5.11 4.77 1.32
N TRP A 167 -5.18 5.68 2.27
CA TRP A 167 -5.96 5.50 3.48
C TRP A 167 -6.64 6.82 3.86
N GLY A 168 -7.97 6.89 3.70
CA GLY A 168 -8.70 8.14 3.96
C GLY A 168 -10.15 8.12 3.47
N THR A 169 -10.63 9.30 3.10
CA THR A 169 -12.01 9.51 2.62
C THR A 169 -12.18 9.14 1.15
N SER A 170 -13.43 9.12 0.69
CA SER A 170 -13.77 8.93 -0.73
C SER A 170 -13.09 9.95 -1.65
N ILE A 171 -12.83 11.17 -1.18
CA ILE A 171 -12.09 12.18 -1.93
C ILE A 171 -10.68 11.69 -2.26
N MET A 172 -9.97 11.19 -1.25
CA MET A 172 -8.61 10.70 -1.40
C MET A 172 -8.55 9.43 -2.25
N ILE A 173 -9.47 8.50 -2.03
CA ILE A 173 -9.57 7.26 -2.83
C ILE A 173 -9.80 7.61 -4.30
N SER A 174 -10.74 8.52 -4.60
CA SER A 174 -11.03 8.93 -5.97
C SER A 174 -9.86 9.63 -6.64
N ALA A 175 -9.19 10.57 -5.95
CA ALA A 175 -7.98 11.23 -6.47
C ALA A 175 -6.87 10.21 -6.79
N SER A 176 -6.65 9.24 -5.88
CA SER A 176 -5.67 8.17 -6.08
C SER A 176 -6.04 7.24 -7.22
N LEU A 177 -7.32 6.95 -7.42
CA LEU A 177 -7.82 6.10 -8.51
C LEU A 177 -7.58 6.77 -9.88
N HIS A 178 -7.88 8.07 -10.01
CA HIS A 178 -7.54 8.84 -11.21
C HIS A 178 -6.03 8.89 -11.47
N LEU A 179 -5.21 9.02 -10.43
CA LEU A 179 -3.75 8.95 -10.56
C LEU A 179 -3.29 7.56 -11.00
N ALA A 180 -3.83 6.50 -10.40
CA ALA A 180 -3.50 5.12 -10.74
C ALA A 180 -3.81 4.77 -12.21
N SER A 181 -4.87 5.37 -12.81
CA SER A 181 -5.18 5.20 -14.23
C SER A 181 -4.11 5.73 -15.17
N THR A 182 -3.19 6.56 -14.66
CA THR A 182 -2.06 7.12 -15.44
C THR A 182 -0.76 6.33 -15.26
N PHE A 183 -0.77 5.21 -14.55
CA PHE A 183 0.43 4.44 -14.29
C PHE A 183 0.87 3.68 -15.53
N THR A 184 2.19 3.60 -15.70
CA THR A 184 2.83 2.86 -16.78
C THR A 184 3.40 1.57 -16.22
N ASN A 185 3.26 0.48 -16.97
CA ASN A 185 3.89 -0.78 -16.61
C ASN A 185 5.42 -0.67 -16.65
N LEU A 186 6.08 -1.12 -15.60
CA LEU A 186 7.52 -1.25 -15.53
C LEU A 186 7.92 -2.71 -15.31
N PRO A 187 9.03 -3.19 -15.92
CA PRO A 187 9.83 -2.49 -16.94
C PRO A 187 9.07 -2.31 -18.25
N ILE A 188 9.44 -1.28 -19.00
CA ILE A 188 8.93 -1.10 -20.38
C ILE A 188 9.57 -2.19 -21.25
N SER A 189 8.76 -3.10 -21.75
CA SER A 189 9.21 -4.29 -22.47
C SER A 189 8.35 -4.57 -23.70
N SER A 190 8.96 -5.16 -24.70
CA SER A 190 8.23 -5.71 -25.86
C SER A 190 7.36 -6.94 -25.50
N TYR A 191 7.57 -7.51 -24.32
CA TYR A 191 6.81 -8.64 -23.78
C TYR A 191 6.15 -8.27 -22.44
N PRO A 192 5.24 -7.30 -22.42
CA PRO A 192 4.70 -6.74 -21.19
C PRO A 192 4.00 -7.77 -20.30
N LYS A 193 3.38 -8.79 -20.87
CA LYS A 193 2.67 -9.85 -20.12
C LYS A 193 3.56 -10.69 -19.21
N GLN A 194 4.85 -10.80 -19.51
CA GLN A 194 5.79 -11.58 -18.70
C GLN A 194 6.41 -10.77 -17.57
N LEU A 195 6.61 -9.47 -17.78
CA LEU A 195 7.37 -8.60 -16.89
C LEU A 195 6.56 -7.44 -16.32
N SER A 196 5.44 -7.09 -16.97
CA SER A 196 4.60 -5.98 -16.50
C SER A 196 3.88 -6.34 -15.20
N GLN A 197 3.79 -5.37 -14.35
CA GLN A 197 2.95 -5.42 -13.15
C GLN A 197 1.80 -4.47 -13.37
N GLU A 198 0.59 -4.97 -13.20
CA GLU A 198 -0.61 -4.13 -13.27
C GLU A 198 -0.52 -3.03 -12.19
N PRO A 199 -1.08 -1.84 -12.45
CA PRO A 199 -1.23 -0.82 -11.43
C PRO A 199 -1.93 -1.39 -10.20
N ILE A 200 -1.33 -1.21 -9.03
CA ILE A 200 -1.90 -1.65 -7.75
C ILE A 200 -2.22 -0.41 -6.94
N MET A 201 -3.43 -0.38 -6.37
CA MET A 201 -3.88 0.66 -5.46
C MET A 201 -4.46 0.03 -4.21
N GLU A 202 -4.21 0.62 -3.07
CA GLU A 202 -4.85 0.22 -1.81
C GLU A 202 -6.34 0.57 -1.84
N PHE A 203 -7.17 -0.38 -1.44
CA PHE A 203 -8.60 -0.18 -1.24
C PHE A 203 -9.01 -0.83 0.08
N ASP A 204 -8.80 -0.09 1.17
CA ASP A 204 -9.07 -0.56 2.51
C ASP A 204 -10.55 -0.90 2.71
N GLN A 205 -10.79 -2.07 3.31
CA GLN A 205 -12.12 -2.64 3.55
C GLN A 205 -12.54 -2.59 5.03
N SER A 206 -11.71 -1.97 5.90
CA SER A 206 -12.08 -1.78 7.29
C SER A 206 -13.26 -0.82 7.43
N GLU A 207 -14.08 -1.01 8.47
CA GLU A 207 -15.14 -0.08 8.79
C GLU A 207 -14.55 1.30 9.14
N ASN A 208 -14.86 2.28 8.33
CA ASN A 208 -14.47 3.66 8.56
C ASN A 208 -15.62 4.59 8.13
N PRO A 209 -16.42 5.08 9.10
CA PRO A 209 -17.57 5.91 8.78
C PRO A 209 -17.19 7.19 8.03
N ILE A 210 -16.01 7.77 8.29
CA ILE A 210 -15.57 8.99 7.62
C ILE A 210 -15.31 8.78 6.14
N ARG A 211 -14.98 7.55 5.72
CA ARG A 211 -14.67 7.23 4.32
C ARG A 211 -15.78 7.62 3.36
N TYR A 212 -17.02 7.26 3.69
CA TYR A 212 -18.18 7.45 2.83
C TYR A 212 -19.03 8.67 3.19
N MET A 213 -18.82 9.25 4.35
CA MET A 213 -19.63 10.37 4.86
C MET A 213 -19.48 11.66 4.07
N VAL A 214 -18.38 11.80 3.35
CA VAL A 214 -18.13 12.97 2.51
C VAL A 214 -18.69 12.84 1.10
N SER A 215 -19.28 11.69 0.77
CA SER A 215 -19.87 11.42 -0.55
C SER A 215 -21.33 10.99 -0.41
N LYS A 216 -22.22 11.56 -1.21
CA LYS A 216 -23.65 11.22 -1.22
C LYS A 216 -23.93 9.78 -1.63
N THR A 217 -23.06 9.20 -2.42
CA THR A 217 -23.14 7.83 -2.92
C THR A 217 -21.78 7.16 -2.85
N ASP A 218 -21.77 5.82 -2.78
CA ASP A 218 -20.51 5.07 -2.98
C ASP A 218 -20.16 5.10 -4.49
N PRO A 219 -19.13 5.85 -4.89
CA PRO A 219 -18.77 5.97 -6.31
C PRO A 219 -17.90 4.80 -6.80
N PHE A 220 -17.50 3.88 -5.91
CA PHE A 220 -16.48 2.88 -6.21
C PHE A 220 -17.12 1.55 -6.61
N LYS A 221 -17.12 1.29 -7.91
CA LYS A 221 -17.49 -0.02 -8.44
C LYS A 221 -16.29 -0.95 -8.39
N PHE A 222 -16.35 -1.93 -7.48
CA PHE A 222 -15.35 -2.97 -7.33
C PHE A 222 -15.86 -4.28 -7.92
N GLU A 223 -15.20 -4.76 -8.97
CA GLU A 223 -15.51 -6.01 -9.63
C GLU A 223 -14.25 -6.81 -9.97
N HIS A 224 -14.23 -8.08 -9.64
CA HIS A 224 -13.16 -9.00 -10.01
C HIS A 224 -11.72 -8.54 -9.63
N GLY A 225 -11.59 -7.78 -8.55
CA GLY A 225 -10.30 -7.26 -8.10
C GLY A 225 -9.92 -5.90 -8.69
N TYR A 226 -10.80 -5.27 -9.45
CA TYR A 226 -10.57 -3.97 -10.08
C TYR A 226 -11.56 -2.92 -9.58
N LEU A 227 -11.10 -1.68 -9.55
CA LEU A 227 -11.93 -0.50 -9.35
C LEU A 227 -12.11 0.23 -10.68
N GLU A 228 -13.35 0.55 -11.01
CA GLU A 228 -13.66 1.40 -12.16
C GLU A 228 -13.32 2.87 -11.84
N VAL A 229 -12.61 3.55 -12.74
CA VAL A 229 -12.36 4.99 -12.60
C VAL A 229 -13.63 5.75 -13.00
N PRO A 230 -14.20 6.61 -12.12
CA PRO A 230 -15.40 7.36 -12.46
C PRO A 230 -15.18 8.29 -13.65
N ASP A 231 -16.03 8.20 -14.68
CA ASP A 231 -16.04 9.10 -15.84
C ASP A 231 -17.08 10.23 -15.64
N LEU A 232 -16.83 11.06 -14.64
CA LEU A 232 -17.67 12.19 -14.23
C LEU A 232 -16.81 13.43 -14.01
N PRO A 233 -17.38 14.65 -14.04
CA PRO A 233 -16.63 15.89 -13.79
C PRO A 233 -15.87 15.88 -12.45
N GLY A 234 -14.68 16.48 -12.44
CA GLY A 234 -13.83 16.57 -11.25
C GLY A 234 -13.28 15.21 -10.84
N LEU A 235 -13.45 14.85 -9.57
CA LEU A 235 -13.05 13.55 -9.03
C LEU A 235 -14.12 12.45 -9.22
N GLY A 236 -15.24 12.76 -9.86
CA GLY A 236 -16.33 11.82 -10.04
C GLY A 236 -17.11 11.48 -8.76
N ILE A 237 -17.02 12.33 -7.75
CA ILE A 237 -17.76 12.20 -6.48
C ILE A 237 -18.58 13.46 -6.20
N GLU A 238 -19.70 13.30 -5.54
CA GLU A 238 -20.54 14.40 -5.07
C GLU A 238 -20.44 14.52 -3.55
N ILE A 239 -20.05 15.69 -3.07
CA ILE A 239 -19.82 15.93 -1.63
C ILE A 239 -21.16 16.04 -0.87
N ASP A 240 -21.25 15.33 0.24
CA ASP A 240 -22.34 15.47 1.22
C ASP A 240 -21.98 16.53 2.26
N GLU A 241 -22.35 17.77 1.96
CA GLU A 241 -22.08 18.92 2.84
C GLU A 241 -22.80 18.82 4.20
N GLU A 242 -23.95 18.17 4.27
CA GLU A 242 -24.69 18.01 5.54
C GLU A 242 -23.97 17.03 6.46
N SER A 243 -23.46 15.93 5.90
CA SER A 243 -22.64 14.98 6.65
C SER A 243 -21.33 15.62 7.12
N LEU A 244 -20.68 16.43 6.30
CA LEU A 244 -19.48 17.17 6.69
C LEU A 244 -19.72 18.11 7.89
N LYS A 245 -20.85 18.82 7.94
CA LYS A 245 -21.19 19.72 9.06
C LYS A 245 -21.28 18.99 10.40
N LYS A 246 -21.66 17.70 10.43
CA LYS A 246 -21.73 16.91 11.67
C LYS A 246 -20.36 16.65 12.31
N TYR A 247 -19.29 16.74 11.52
CA TYR A 247 -17.90 16.47 11.93
C TYR A 247 -17.03 17.73 11.91
N SER A 248 -17.64 18.89 11.59
CA SER A 248 -16.97 20.19 11.70
C SER A 248 -16.66 20.48 13.16
N VAL A 249 -15.42 20.75 13.49
CA VAL A 249 -14.98 21.29 14.79
C VAL A 249 -15.00 22.80 14.65
N ASN A 250 -15.81 23.46 15.47
CA ASN A 250 -15.83 24.94 15.58
C ASN A 250 -14.57 25.44 16.30
#